data_5355a5222be1b0c3a3b08f27a0a75095
#
_entry.id   5355a5222be1b0c3a3b08f27a0a75095
#
_cell.length_a   1.000
_cell.length_b   1.000
_cell.length_c   1.000
_cell.angle_alpha   90.00
_cell.angle_beta   90.00
_cell.angle_gamma   90.00
#
_symmetry.space_group_name_H-M   'P 1'
#
loop_
_entity.id
_entity.type
_entity.pdbx_description
1 polymer ?
#
loop_
_entity_poly.entity_id
_entity_poly.type
_entity_poly.pdbx_seq_one_letter_code
_entity_poly.pdbx_strand_id
1 'polypeptide(L)'
;SAHDEPLLADGSVHYLGQPLFTVVATSHLAARKAARLGKINITERTPILSVEEAMAAESRFEDGPRIWSAGKAIETLAASELTLSGRLDVGGQEHFYLESQAALALPQENGDMVVHSSTQHPTEIQHKVADALGLPMHGVRVETRRMGGGFGGKESQGNALAVACAVAARHSGKPCKMRYDRDDDMTITGKRHDIRVEYHVGFSKIGRIQAIDFKHYMRCGWAQDLSLPVADRAMLHADNAYDLPNIRIESHRLKTNHQSATAYRGFGGPQGMIGIERVMDHVAHVLGMDPLAVRRVNYYEEAKGLSAPSPSPEEVSRQKM
;
A
#
# COMPACT_ATOMS: atom_id res chain seq x y z
N SER A 1 -1.29 -2.67 11.68
CA SER A 1 -1.47 -1.30 11.15
C SER A 1 -1.00 -0.26 12.16
N ALA A 2 -0.53 0.88 11.69
CA ALA A 2 -0.26 2.02 12.55
C ALA A 2 -1.56 2.53 13.19
N HIS A 3 -1.47 3.13 14.39
CA HIS A 3 -2.64 3.66 15.10
C HIS A 3 -2.78 5.18 14.82
N ASP A 4 -2.74 5.58 13.55
CA ASP A 4 -2.72 6.97 13.10
C ASP A 4 -3.97 7.40 12.31
N GLU A 5 -4.97 6.51 12.17
CA GLU A 5 -6.22 6.79 11.50
C GLU A 5 -7.40 6.64 12.47
N PRO A 6 -8.12 7.74 12.80
CA PRO A 6 -9.30 7.68 13.65
C PRO A 6 -10.46 7.00 12.92
N LEU A 7 -11.32 6.29 13.67
CA LEU A 7 -12.53 5.64 13.15
C LEU A 7 -13.47 6.63 12.44
N LEU A 8 -13.63 7.80 13.03
CA LEU A 8 -14.40 8.93 12.51
C LEU A 8 -13.53 10.17 12.57
N ALA A 9 -13.74 11.13 11.67
CA ALA A 9 -12.99 12.38 11.68
C ALA A 9 -13.19 13.13 12.99
N ASP A 10 -12.09 13.58 13.60
CA ASP A 10 -12.07 14.34 14.84
C ASP A 10 -11.70 15.81 14.56
N GLY A 11 -12.71 16.62 14.29
CA GLY A 11 -12.58 18.05 14.06
C GLY A 11 -11.93 18.47 12.73
N SER A 12 -11.34 17.54 11.99
CA SER A 12 -10.76 17.81 10.67
C SER A 12 -11.02 16.66 9.69
N VAL A 13 -11.29 17.02 8.43
CA VAL A 13 -11.47 16.08 7.33
C VAL A 13 -10.23 16.17 6.45
N HIS A 14 -9.61 15.04 6.16
CA HIS A 14 -8.32 14.97 5.50
C HIS A 14 -8.37 14.46 4.07
N TYR A 15 -9.43 13.72 3.71
CA TYR A 15 -9.62 13.19 2.36
C TYR A 15 -11.09 12.99 2.03
N LEU A 16 -11.40 12.92 0.75
CA LEU A 16 -12.74 12.62 0.25
C LEU A 16 -13.14 11.20 0.62
N GLY A 17 -14.29 11.04 1.28
CA GLY A 17 -14.79 9.75 1.76
C GLY A 17 -14.45 9.43 3.21
N GLN A 18 -13.71 10.29 3.92
CA GLN A 18 -13.43 10.06 5.33
C GLN A 18 -14.73 10.03 6.15
N PRO A 19 -14.97 8.97 6.95
CA PRO A 19 -16.17 8.86 7.78
C PRO A 19 -16.26 9.97 8.84
N LEU A 20 -17.43 10.60 8.96
CA LEU A 20 -17.68 11.69 9.91
C LEU A 20 -18.54 11.26 11.08
N PHE A 21 -19.53 10.43 10.83
CA PHE A 21 -20.47 9.92 11.83
C PHE A 21 -21.09 8.61 11.36
N THR A 22 -21.67 7.86 12.29
CA THR A 22 -22.38 6.63 12.02
C THR A 22 -23.84 6.77 12.44
N VAL A 23 -24.76 6.30 11.59
CA VAL A 23 -26.18 6.26 11.88
C VAL A 23 -26.64 4.84 12.05
N VAL A 24 -27.29 4.55 13.18
CA VAL A 24 -27.89 3.23 13.49
C VAL A 24 -29.41 3.33 13.38
N ALA A 25 -30.04 2.42 12.65
CA ALA A 25 -31.48 2.37 12.47
C ALA A 25 -31.98 0.93 12.37
N THR A 26 -33.29 0.73 12.36
CA THR A 26 -33.93 -0.60 12.26
C THR A 26 -33.79 -1.26 10.89
N SER A 27 -33.35 -0.52 9.88
CA SER A 27 -33.05 -1.05 8.55
C SER A 27 -31.95 -0.24 7.86
N HIS A 28 -31.23 -0.86 6.93
CA HIS A 28 -30.21 -0.22 6.10
C HIS A 28 -30.75 0.99 5.35
N LEU A 29 -31.95 0.90 4.77
CA LEU A 29 -32.57 2.01 4.05
C LEU A 29 -32.89 3.19 4.96
N ALA A 30 -33.38 2.93 6.17
CA ALA A 30 -33.68 3.97 7.16
C ALA A 30 -32.39 4.66 7.61
N ALA A 31 -31.32 3.92 7.88
CA ALA A 31 -30.02 4.47 8.24
C ALA A 31 -29.45 5.38 7.14
N ARG A 32 -29.47 4.93 5.87
CA ARG A 32 -29.01 5.74 4.72
C ARG A 32 -29.83 7.01 4.52
N LYS A 33 -31.15 6.93 4.67
CA LYS A 33 -32.02 8.12 4.58
C LYS A 33 -31.72 9.12 5.70
N ALA A 34 -31.53 8.65 6.92
CA ALA A 34 -31.20 9.50 8.06
C ALA A 34 -29.80 10.12 7.92
N ALA A 35 -28.81 9.37 7.47
CA ALA A 35 -27.46 9.89 7.25
C ALA A 35 -27.43 11.07 6.26
N ARG A 36 -28.27 11.04 5.21
CA ARG A 36 -28.40 12.14 4.22
C ARG A 36 -29.04 13.41 4.77
N LEU A 37 -29.66 13.36 5.94
CA LEU A 37 -30.21 14.53 6.61
C LEU A 37 -29.17 15.27 7.45
N GLY A 38 -28.01 14.68 7.65
CA GLY A 38 -26.88 15.31 8.35
C GLY A 38 -26.45 16.59 7.64
N LYS A 39 -26.30 17.67 8.41
CA LYS A 39 -25.76 18.94 7.91
C LYS A 39 -24.33 19.05 8.39
N ILE A 40 -23.41 19.26 7.44
CA ILE A 40 -21.98 19.36 7.70
C ILE A 40 -21.52 20.73 7.25
N ASN A 41 -20.90 21.49 8.15
CA ASN A 41 -20.25 22.76 7.83
C ASN A 41 -18.75 22.53 7.76
N ILE A 42 -18.13 22.78 6.61
CA ILE A 42 -16.71 22.59 6.37
C ILE A 42 -16.06 23.92 6.03
N THR A 43 -14.94 24.21 6.68
CA THR A 43 -14.02 25.27 6.26
C THR A 43 -12.91 24.64 5.43
N GLU A 44 -12.85 24.99 4.16
CA GLU A 44 -11.88 24.42 3.22
C GLU A 44 -10.46 24.87 3.54
N ARG A 45 -9.50 23.98 3.32
CA ARG A 45 -8.05 24.22 3.37
C ARG A 45 -7.42 23.68 2.10
N THR A 46 -6.26 24.22 1.74
CA THR A 46 -5.50 23.73 0.58
C THR A 46 -5.01 22.31 0.83
N PRO A 47 -5.41 21.31 0.02
CA PRO A 47 -4.97 19.94 0.19
C PRO A 47 -3.60 19.72 -0.46
N ILE A 48 -2.88 18.69 -0.02
CA ILE A 48 -1.68 18.15 -0.65
C ILE A 48 -2.10 16.91 -1.45
N LEU A 49 -2.07 16.99 -2.78
CA LEU A 49 -2.58 15.93 -3.66
C LEU A 49 -1.52 15.34 -4.59
N SER A 50 -0.45 16.07 -4.89
CA SER A 50 0.60 15.65 -5.83
C SER A 50 1.91 15.31 -5.12
N VAL A 51 2.80 14.63 -5.85
CA VAL A 51 4.17 14.37 -5.41
C VAL A 51 4.91 15.69 -5.17
N GLU A 52 4.74 16.65 -6.08
CA GLU A 52 5.39 17.95 -6.02
C GLU A 52 4.99 18.75 -4.77
N GLU A 53 3.69 18.81 -4.49
CA GLU A 53 3.17 19.49 -3.29
C GLU A 53 3.64 18.80 -2.01
N ALA A 54 3.62 17.47 -1.97
CA ALA A 54 4.07 16.72 -0.79
C ALA A 54 5.57 16.89 -0.54
N MET A 55 6.39 16.91 -1.59
CA MET A 55 7.84 17.16 -1.49
C MET A 55 8.12 18.60 -1.04
N ALA A 56 7.43 19.58 -1.60
CA ALA A 56 7.61 21.00 -1.23
C ALA A 56 7.17 21.29 0.22
N ALA A 57 6.13 20.59 0.71
CA ALA A 57 5.62 20.70 2.07
C ALA A 57 6.34 19.77 3.07
N GLU A 58 7.33 18.98 2.63
CA GLU A 58 7.97 17.92 3.42
C GLU A 58 6.97 16.95 4.09
N SER A 59 5.81 16.75 3.45
CA SER A 59 4.72 15.93 3.96
C SER A 59 5.01 14.45 3.71
N ARG A 60 5.49 13.77 4.74
CA ARG A 60 5.93 12.37 4.69
C ARG A 60 5.71 11.65 6.02
N PHE A 61 5.82 10.32 6.02
CA PHE A 61 5.66 9.49 7.23
C PHE A 61 6.98 9.22 7.98
N GLU A 62 8.13 9.54 7.40
CA GLU A 62 9.45 9.34 7.99
C GLU A 62 10.28 10.63 7.85
N ASP A 63 11.29 10.78 8.70
CA ASP A 63 12.21 11.92 8.68
C ASP A 63 13.20 11.80 7.50
N GLY A 64 12.74 12.09 6.31
CA GLY A 64 13.52 12.00 5.08
C GLY A 64 13.26 10.72 4.27
N PRO A 65 14.00 10.51 3.18
CA PRO A 65 13.88 9.31 2.37
C PRO A 65 14.60 8.13 3.02
N ARG A 66 14.08 6.91 2.77
CA ARG A 66 14.84 5.70 3.02
C ARG A 66 15.77 5.43 1.84
N ILE A 67 17.05 5.18 2.10
CA ILE A 67 18.06 4.94 1.10
C ILE A 67 18.60 3.53 1.24
N TRP A 68 18.68 2.84 0.11
CA TRP A 68 19.32 1.55 -0.06
C TRP A 68 20.36 1.65 -1.15
N SER A 69 21.54 1.03 -0.98
CA SER A 69 22.59 1.05 -1.98
C SER A 69 23.47 -0.20 -1.89
N ALA A 70 23.92 -0.63 -3.06
CA ALA A 70 24.99 -1.62 -3.22
C ALA A 70 26.03 -1.08 -4.22
N GLY A 71 27.29 -1.41 -4.00
CA GLY A 71 28.39 -0.92 -4.83
C GLY A 71 28.60 0.61 -4.72
N LYS A 72 29.00 1.22 -5.83
CA LYS A 72 29.34 2.64 -5.93
C LYS A 72 28.52 3.35 -7.02
N ALA A 73 27.19 3.34 -6.88
CA ALA A 73 26.26 3.77 -7.93
C ALA A 73 26.57 5.18 -8.45
N ILE A 74 26.73 6.18 -7.58
CA ILE A 74 26.94 7.59 -7.98
C ILE A 74 28.29 7.78 -8.68
N GLU A 75 29.37 7.20 -8.14
CA GLU A 75 30.70 7.28 -8.75
C GLU A 75 30.73 6.60 -10.13
N THR A 76 30.11 5.43 -10.23
CA THR A 76 30.04 4.66 -11.48
C THR A 76 29.19 5.36 -12.53
N LEU A 77 28.07 5.97 -12.14
CA LEU A 77 27.25 6.81 -13.03
C LEU A 77 28.05 7.97 -13.62
N ALA A 78 28.80 8.67 -12.78
CA ALA A 78 29.64 9.80 -13.23
C ALA A 78 30.76 9.38 -14.20
N ALA A 79 31.22 8.13 -14.12
CA ALA A 79 32.26 7.55 -14.98
C ALA A 79 31.71 6.81 -16.20
N SER A 80 30.39 6.62 -16.31
CA SER A 80 29.77 5.86 -17.41
C SER A 80 29.84 6.62 -18.73
N GLU A 81 30.22 5.91 -19.82
CA GLU A 81 30.29 6.51 -21.17
C GLU A 81 28.91 6.89 -21.70
N LEU A 82 27.91 6.05 -21.43
CA LEU A 82 26.52 6.25 -21.84
C LEU A 82 25.64 6.35 -20.60
N THR A 83 24.84 7.39 -20.55
CA THR A 83 23.86 7.57 -19.48
C THR A 83 22.52 8.00 -20.06
N LEU A 84 21.44 7.70 -19.37
CA LEU A 84 20.13 8.25 -19.64
C LEU A 84 19.36 8.45 -18.33
N SER A 85 18.40 9.36 -18.37
CA SER A 85 17.45 9.58 -17.28
C SER A 85 16.02 9.44 -17.80
N GLY A 86 15.12 9.07 -16.92
CA GLY A 86 13.72 8.98 -17.25
C GLY A 86 12.82 9.01 -16.03
N ARG A 87 11.55 9.08 -16.30
CA ARG A 87 10.47 9.07 -15.31
C ARG A 87 9.34 8.17 -15.77
N LEU A 88 8.74 7.45 -14.82
CA LEU A 88 7.54 6.66 -15.00
C LEU A 88 6.57 6.99 -13.87
N ASP A 89 5.35 7.40 -14.21
CA ASP A 89 4.25 7.55 -13.27
C ASP A 89 3.31 6.34 -13.43
N VAL A 90 3.09 5.59 -12.35
CA VAL A 90 2.22 4.40 -12.32
C VAL A 90 1.05 4.69 -11.40
N GLY A 91 -0.16 4.68 -11.95
CA GLY A 91 -1.39 4.91 -11.20
C GLY A 91 -1.69 3.79 -10.20
N GLY A 92 -2.45 4.13 -9.16
CA GLY A 92 -3.01 3.16 -8.24
C GLY A 92 -4.05 2.26 -8.91
N GLN A 93 -4.40 1.16 -8.24
CA GLN A 93 -5.39 0.20 -8.73
C GLN A 93 -6.43 -0.08 -7.66
N GLU A 94 -7.70 -0.13 -8.08
CA GLU A 94 -8.81 -0.63 -7.29
C GLU A 94 -8.76 -2.16 -7.17
N HIS A 95 -9.02 -2.71 -5.97
CA HIS A 95 -9.08 -4.15 -5.76
C HIS A 95 -10.21 -4.81 -6.52
N PHE A 96 -11.34 -4.13 -6.59
CA PHE A 96 -12.54 -4.55 -7.30
C PHE A 96 -12.98 -5.99 -6.98
N TYR A 97 -12.84 -6.37 -5.71
CA TYR A 97 -13.36 -7.65 -5.22
C TYR A 97 -14.89 -7.69 -5.40
N LEU A 98 -15.44 -8.86 -5.69
CA LEU A 98 -16.87 -9.00 -5.99
C LEU A 98 -17.74 -8.65 -4.78
N GLU A 99 -17.36 -9.12 -3.58
CA GLU A 99 -18.00 -8.79 -2.31
C GLU A 99 -17.34 -7.55 -1.70
N SER A 100 -18.11 -6.46 -1.52
CA SER A 100 -17.65 -5.26 -0.82
C SER A 100 -17.40 -5.52 0.69
N GLN A 101 -16.84 -4.53 1.40
CA GLN A 101 -16.61 -4.62 2.85
C GLN A 101 -17.92 -4.86 3.59
N ALA A 102 -17.94 -5.83 4.51
CA ALA A 102 -19.13 -6.19 5.28
C ALA A 102 -18.76 -6.69 6.67
N ALA A 103 -19.52 -6.29 7.69
CA ALA A 103 -19.44 -6.83 9.03
C ALA A 103 -20.82 -6.92 9.69
N LEU A 104 -20.97 -7.90 10.60
CA LEU A 104 -22.11 -8.09 11.47
C LEU A 104 -21.59 -8.35 12.88
N ALA A 105 -21.95 -7.51 13.85
CA ALA A 105 -21.60 -7.68 15.25
C ALA A 105 -22.83 -8.14 16.05
N LEU A 106 -22.63 -9.14 16.90
CA LEU A 106 -23.63 -9.80 17.73
C LEU A 106 -23.21 -9.70 19.20
N PRO A 107 -23.88 -8.87 20.02
CA PRO A 107 -23.60 -8.85 21.45
C PRO A 107 -23.94 -10.19 22.08
N GLN A 108 -23.09 -10.63 23.02
CA GLN A 108 -23.24 -11.89 23.74
C GLN A 108 -23.48 -11.62 25.23
N GLU A 109 -23.70 -12.68 25.98
CA GLU A 109 -23.76 -12.64 27.45
C GLU A 109 -22.44 -12.13 28.02
N ASN A 110 -22.47 -11.57 29.22
CA ASN A 110 -21.32 -10.99 29.93
C ASN A 110 -20.61 -9.83 29.20
N GLY A 111 -21.21 -9.30 28.13
CA GLY A 111 -20.64 -8.20 27.36
C GLY A 111 -19.65 -8.63 26.27
N ASP A 112 -19.48 -9.91 26.05
CA ASP A 112 -18.69 -10.44 24.94
C ASP A 112 -19.28 -10.06 23.57
N MET A 113 -18.48 -10.17 22.51
CA MET A 113 -18.86 -9.79 21.16
C MET A 113 -18.46 -10.86 20.13
N VAL A 114 -19.41 -11.26 19.29
CA VAL A 114 -19.09 -12.03 18.08
C VAL A 114 -19.20 -11.14 16.85
N VAL A 115 -18.18 -11.15 16.01
CA VAL A 115 -18.13 -10.36 14.79
C VAL A 115 -17.93 -11.27 13.59
N HIS A 116 -18.89 -11.26 12.67
CA HIS A 116 -18.70 -11.83 11.34
C HIS A 116 -18.19 -10.72 10.43
N SER A 117 -17.02 -10.90 9.82
CA SER A 117 -16.41 -9.90 8.95
C SER A 117 -15.85 -10.52 7.68
N SER A 118 -16.02 -9.82 6.56
CA SER A 118 -15.32 -10.14 5.32
C SER A 118 -13.92 -9.56 5.41
N THR A 119 -12.96 -10.36 5.89
CA THR A 119 -11.59 -9.91 6.17
C THR A 119 -10.56 -10.99 5.87
N GLN A 120 -9.37 -10.56 5.39
CA GLN A 120 -8.18 -11.40 5.26
C GLN A 120 -7.43 -11.55 6.61
N HIS A 121 -7.76 -10.71 7.60
CA HIS A 121 -7.04 -10.63 8.87
C HIS A 121 -7.98 -10.62 10.08
N PRO A 122 -8.63 -11.75 10.41
CA PRO A 122 -9.60 -11.82 11.50
C PRO A 122 -9.00 -11.46 12.87
N THR A 123 -7.74 -11.79 13.12
CA THR A 123 -7.05 -11.43 14.36
C THR A 123 -6.89 -9.92 14.54
N GLU A 124 -6.63 -9.17 13.47
CA GLU A 124 -6.55 -7.70 13.59
C GLU A 124 -7.92 -7.10 13.90
N ILE A 125 -8.99 -7.58 13.25
CA ILE A 125 -10.37 -7.19 13.60
C ILE A 125 -10.65 -7.46 15.09
N GLN A 126 -10.21 -8.62 15.60
CA GLN A 126 -10.38 -9.00 17.02
C GLN A 126 -9.69 -7.98 17.94
N HIS A 127 -8.43 -7.62 17.66
CA HIS A 127 -7.69 -6.59 18.42
C HIS A 127 -8.42 -5.25 18.39
N LYS A 128 -8.76 -4.75 17.21
CA LYS A 128 -9.39 -3.43 17.05
C LYS A 128 -10.76 -3.34 17.74
N VAL A 129 -11.55 -4.40 17.66
CA VAL A 129 -12.86 -4.47 18.35
C VAL A 129 -12.68 -4.56 19.87
N ALA A 130 -11.73 -5.37 20.34
CA ALA A 130 -11.43 -5.49 21.77
C ALA A 130 -10.97 -4.15 22.34
N ASP A 131 -10.03 -3.47 21.69
CA ASP A 131 -9.54 -2.15 22.09
C ASP A 131 -10.67 -1.11 22.14
N ALA A 132 -11.49 -1.04 21.09
CA ALA A 132 -12.59 -0.08 20.99
C ALA A 132 -13.68 -0.28 22.03
N LEU A 133 -13.92 -1.53 22.47
CA LEU A 133 -14.92 -1.87 23.48
C LEU A 133 -14.36 -1.96 24.90
N GLY A 134 -13.04 -1.82 25.08
CA GLY A 134 -12.37 -2.04 26.36
C GLY A 134 -12.49 -3.48 26.88
N LEU A 135 -12.52 -4.45 25.97
CA LEU A 135 -12.64 -5.87 26.28
C LEU A 135 -11.29 -6.57 26.22
N PRO A 136 -11.09 -7.65 27.00
CA PRO A 136 -9.95 -8.53 26.75
C PRO A 136 -10.12 -9.26 25.42
N MET A 137 -9.01 -9.65 24.80
CA MET A 137 -9.01 -10.31 23.49
C MET A 137 -9.96 -11.53 23.40
N HIS A 138 -10.02 -12.33 24.45
CA HIS A 138 -10.89 -13.51 24.49
C HIS A 138 -12.38 -13.19 24.61
N GLY A 139 -12.76 -11.96 24.97
CA GLY A 139 -14.14 -11.47 24.95
C GLY A 139 -14.64 -11.12 23.55
N VAL A 140 -13.77 -11.19 22.53
CA VAL A 140 -14.16 -10.94 21.14
C VAL A 140 -13.83 -12.15 20.28
N ARG A 141 -14.84 -12.70 19.57
CA ARG A 141 -14.67 -13.76 18.58
C ARG A 141 -14.97 -13.25 17.19
N VAL A 142 -14.03 -13.41 16.27
CA VAL A 142 -14.20 -13.03 14.87
C VAL A 142 -14.32 -14.27 13.99
N GLU A 143 -15.33 -14.26 13.12
CA GLU A 143 -15.60 -15.35 12.20
C GLU A 143 -15.58 -14.87 10.75
N THR A 144 -14.76 -15.53 9.94
CA THR A 144 -14.70 -15.35 8.48
C THR A 144 -14.85 -16.70 7.82
N ARG A 145 -16.05 -17.02 7.33
CA ARG A 145 -16.31 -18.34 6.72
C ARG A 145 -15.88 -18.39 5.27
N ARG A 146 -16.34 -17.44 4.48
CA ARG A 146 -16.04 -17.27 3.05
C ARG A 146 -15.92 -15.79 2.75
N MET A 147 -15.10 -15.47 1.79
CA MET A 147 -14.84 -14.10 1.38
C MET A 147 -14.90 -14.02 -0.15
N GLY A 148 -15.65 -13.08 -0.68
CA GLY A 148 -15.85 -12.85 -2.11
C GLY A 148 -14.72 -12.04 -2.77
N GLY A 149 -13.48 -12.43 -2.48
CA GLY A 149 -12.26 -11.74 -2.90
C GLY A 149 -11.74 -10.78 -1.84
N GLY A 150 -10.44 -10.50 -1.88
CA GLY A 150 -9.77 -9.57 -0.96
C GLY A 150 -8.59 -8.89 -1.63
N PHE A 151 -7.67 -9.67 -2.21
CA PHE A 151 -6.51 -9.20 -2.99
C PHE A 151 -5.62 -8.19 -2.27
N GLY A 152 -5.63 -8.18 -0.92
CA GLY A 152 -4.98 -7.19 -0.06
C GLY A 152 -5.92 -6.11 0.47
N GLY A 153 -7.05 -5.84 -0.20
CA GLY A 153 -8.00 -4.79 0.19
C GLY A 153 -8.86 -5.11 1.42
N LYS A 154 -8.69 -6.29 2.01
CA LYS A 154 -9.40 -6.69 3.22
C LYS A 154 -8.44 -7.14 4.34
N GLU A 155 -7.20 -6.68 4.30
CA GLU A 155 -6.24 -6.90 5.40
C GLU A 155 -6.54 -5.96 6.57
N SER A 156 -6.60 -4.64 6.33
CA SER A 156 -6.84 -3.60 7.34
C SER A 156 -8.14 -2.82 7.11
N GLN A 157 -8.58 -2.67 5.86
CA GLN A 157 -9.68 -1.78 5.47
C GLN A 157 -11.06 -2.15 6.06
N GLY A 158 -11.24 -3.39 6.50
CA GLY A 158 -12.46 -3.84 7.20
C GLY A 158 -12.53 -3.43 8.68
N ASN A 159 -11.43 -2.93 9.27
CA ASN A 159 -11.33 -2.64 10.69
C ASN A 159 -12.37 -1.60 11.14
N ALA A 160 -12.44 -0.46 10.47
CA ALA A 160 -13.34 0.64 10.81
C ALA A 160 -14.81 0.22 10.77
N LEU A 161 -15.19 -0.52 9.73
CA LEU A 161 -16.56 -1.02 9.57
C LEU A 161 -16.94 -2.06 10.65
N ALA A 162 -16.03 -2.96 10.99
CA ALA A 162 -16.25 -3.96 12.04
C ALA A 162 -16.35 -3.31 13.42
N VAL A 163 -15.48 -2.35 13.73
CA VAL A 163 -15.53 -1.57 14.98
C VAL A 163 -16.82 -0.77 15.08
N ALA A 164 -17.24 -0.08 14.01
CA ALA A 164 -18.50 0.66 14.01
C ALA A 164 -19.71 -0.23 14.30
N CYS A 165 -19.75 -1.43 13.70
CA CYS A 165 -20.79 -2.43 13.99
C CYS A 165 -20.76 -2.89 15.45
N ALA A 166 -19.57 -3.16 15.99
CA ALA A 166 -19.42 -3.65 17.36
C ALA A 166 -19.82 -2.59 18.41
N VAL A 167 -19.39 -1.34 18.22
CA VAL A 167 -19.80 -0.22 19.08
C VAL A 167 -21.32 0.01 19.02
N ALA A 168 -21.90 -0.01 17.81
CA ALA A 168 -23.35 0.11 17.63
C ALA A 168 -24.12 -1.06 18.32
N ALA A 169 -23.63 -2.28 18.18
CA ALA A 169 -24.21 -3.46 18.81
C ALA A 169 -24.15 -3.39 20.34
N ARG A 170 -23.02 -2.94 20.90
CA ARG A 170 -22.84 -2.73 22.35
C ARG A 170 -23.83 -1.72 22.90
N HIS A 171 -23.98 -0.56 22.24
CA HIS A 171 -24.89 0.49 22.68
C HIS A 171 -26.38 0.14 22.52
N SER A 172 -26.75 -0.55 21.46
CA SER A 172 -28.15 -0.89 21.20
C SER A 172 -28.61 -2.18 21.90
N GLY A 173 -27.70 -3.03 22.35
CA GLY A 173 -27.97 -4.37 22.83
C GLY A 173 -28.52 -5.30 21.74
N LYS A 174 -28.38 -4.96 20.46
CA LYS A 174 -28.91 -5.69 19.31
C LYS A 174 -27.83 -5.98 18.26
N PRO A 175 -28.03 -7.04 17.45
CA PRO A 175 -27.17 -7.28 16.30
C PRO A 175 -27.12 -6.06 15.37
N CYS A 176 -25.92 -5.61 14.99
CA CYS A 176 -25.72 -4.50 14.07
C CYS A 176 -24.89 -4.95 12.86
N LYS A 177 -25.38 -4.61 11.67
CA LYS A 177 -24.75 -4.97 10.39
C LYS A 177 -24.49 -3.72 9.56
N MET A 178 -23.33 -3.67 8.94
CA MET A 178 -22.98 -2.68 7.92
C MET A 178 -22.37 -3.37 6.71
N ARG A 179 -22.65 -2.85 5.54
CA ARG A 179 -22.05 -3.23 4.27
C ARG A 179 -21.91 -1.99 3.42
N TYR A 180 -20.73 -1.75 2.88
CA TYR A 180 -20.56 -0.72 1.86
C TYR A 180 -21.22 -1.18 0.56
N ASP A 181 -21.89 -0.27 -0.14
CA ASP A 181 -22.18 -0.51 -1.57
C ASP A 181 -20.90 -0.28 -2.39
N ARG A 182 -20.99 -0.49 -3.69
CA ARG A 182 -19.78 -0.40 -4.53
C ARG A 182 -19.21 1.02 -4.56
N ASP A 183 -20.06 2.03 -4.62
CA ASP A 183 -19.64 3.42 -4.70
C ASP A 183 -18.98 3.87 -3.38
N ASP A 184 -19.56 3.50 -2.25
CA ASP A 184 -19.00 3.75 -0.92
C ASP A 184 -17.64 3.06 -0.75
N ASP A 185 -17.55 1.77 -1.13
CA ASP A 185 -16.33 0.98 -1.02
C ASP A 185 -15.19 1.59 -1.87
N MET A 186 -15.48 1.94 -3.12
CA MET A 186 -14.50 2.56 -4.02
C MET A 186 -14.06 3.94 -3.54
N THR A 187 -14.91 4.67 -2.81
CA THR A 187 -14.62 6.02 -2.32
C THR A 187 -13.87 6.01 -0.98
N ILE A 188 -14.25 5.11 -0.07
CA ILE A 188 -13.77 5.12 1.32
C ILE A 188 -12.46 4.32 1.46
N THR A 189 -12.36 3.15 0.81
CA THR A 189 -11.27 2.21 1.04
C THR A 189 -9.99 2.58 0.30
N GLY A 190 -8.86 2.17 0.87
CA GLY A 190 -7.53 2.36 0.27
C GLY A 190 -7.34 1.55 -1.01
N LYS A 191 -6.40 1.99 -1.84
CA LYS A 191 -6.06 1.41 -3.14
C LYS A 191 -4.62 0.92 -3.16
N ARG A 192 -4.19 0.26 -4.25
CA ARG A 192 -2.78 0.08 -4.52
C ARG A 192 -2.10 1.46 -4.53
N HIS A 193 -0.98 1.59 -3.87
CA HIS A 193 -0.15 2.78 -3.94
C HIS A 193 0.20 3.10 -5.39
N ASP A 194 -0.09 4.30 -5.82
CA ASP A 194 0.54 4.85 -7.01
C ASP A 194 1.99 5.23 -6.70
N ILE A 195 2.83 5.17 -7.70
CA ILE A 195 4.25 5.43 -7.56
C ILE A 195 4.78 6.21 -8.77
N ARG A 196 5.62 7.19 -8.49
CA ARG A 196 6.53 7.75 -9.47
C ARG A 196 7.90 7.14 -9.28
N VAL A 197 8.48 6.67 -10.37
CA VAL A 197 9.86 6.18 -10.43
C VAL A 197 10.66 7.12 -11.33
N GLU A 198 11.63 7.80 -10.77
CA GLU A 198 12.66 8.49 -11.53
C GLU A 198 13.93 7.65 -11.52
N TYR A 199 14.67 7.66 -12.61
CA TYR A 199 15.89 6.88 -12.73
C TYR A 199 16.97 7.62 -13.51
N HIS A 200 18.21 7.39 -13.10
CA HIS A 200 19.41 7.73 -13.85
C HIS A 200 20.27 6.48 -13.96
N VAL A 201 20.56 6.06 -15.18
CA VAL A 201 21.25 4.80 -15.46
C VAL A 201 22.45 5.00 -16.36
N GLY A 202 23.57 4.35 -16.00
CA GLY A 202 24.78 4.24 -16.79
C GLY A 202 24.87 2.83 -17.40
N PHE A 203 25.24 2.75 -18.68
CA PHE A 203 25.27 1.48 -19.41
C PHE A 203 26.34 1.46 -20.51
N SER A 204 26.69 0.27 -20.96
CA SER A 204 27.65 0.07 -22.05
C SER A 204 26.94 -0.01 -23.41
N LYS A 205 27.72 0.02 -24.50
CA LYS A 205 27.24 -0.12 -25.89
C LYS A 205 26.52 -1.44 -26.18
N ILE A 206 26.73 -2.46 -25.35
CA ILE A 206 26.02 -3.76 -25.47
C ILE A 206 24.77 -3.83 -24.58
N GLY A 207 24.39 -2.72 -23.92
CA GLY A 207 23.22 -2.64 -23.06
C GLY A 207 23.41 -3.19 -21.64
N ARG A 208 24.65 -3.52 -21.22
CA ARG A 208 24.93 -3.91 -19.83
C ARG A 208 24.83 -2.70 -18.91
N ILE A 209 23.96 -2.77 -17.91
CA ILE A 209 23.82 -1.76 -16.85
C ILE A 209 25.09 -1.78 -15.98
N GLN A 210 25.71 -0.63 -15.81
CA GLN A 210 26.89 -0.42 -14.98
C GLN A 210 26.56 0.14 -13.63
N ALA A 211 25.61 1.08 -13.59
CA ALA A 211 25.08 1.65 -12.38
C ALA A 211 23.67 2.22 -12.60
N ILE A 212 22.89 2.30 -11.52
CA ILE A 212 21.56 2.89 -11.55
C ILE A 212 21.25 3.60 -10.23
N ASP A 213 20.65 4.80 -10.32
CA ASP A 213 20.07 5.55 -9.22
C ASP A 213 18.56 5.68 -9.43
N PHE A 214 17.78 5.10 -8.52
CA PHE A 214 16.33 5.19 -8.50
C PHE A 214 15.85 6.16 -7.43
N LYS A 215 14.82 6.95 -7.77
CA LYS A 215 14.01 7.67 -6.79
C LYS A 215 12.57 7.21 -6.90
N HIS A 216 12.05 6.67 -5.82
CA HIS A 216 10.67 6.22 -5.69
C HIS A 216 9.88 7.25 -4.86
N TYR A 217 8.81 7.79 -5.43
CA TYR A 217 7.87 8.67 -4.74
C TYR A 217 6.53 7.96 -4.66
N MET A 218 6.18 7.50 -3.49
CA MET A 218 4.95 6.75 -3.26
C MET A 218 3.96 7.63 -2.49
N ARG A 219 2.78 7.90 -3.07
CA ARG A 219 1.71 8.59 -2.36
C ARG A 219 0.97 7.59 -1.49
N CYS A 220 1.10 7.76 -0.18
CA CYS A 220 0.61 6.81 0.80
C CYS A 220 -0.79 7.16 1.33
N GLY A 221 -1.30 8.36 1.03
CA GLY A 221 -2.54 8.86 1.57
C GLY A 221 -2.38 9.50 2.93
N TRP A 222 -3.48 9.64 3.66
CA TRP A 222 -3.51 10.39 4.92
C TRP A 222 -2.90 9.64 6.10
N ALA A 223 -3.19 8.36 6.26
CA ALA A 223 -2.65 7.51 7.31
C ALA A 223 -1.69 6.46 6.73
N GLN A 224 -0.84 5.92 7.59
CA GLN A 224 0.24 5.02 7.20
C GLN A 224 -0.24 3.66 6.71
N ASP A 225 -1.26 3.09 7.36
CA ASP A 225 -1.76 1.73 7.13
C ASP A 225 -0.61 0.72 6.89
N LEU A 226 -0.47 0.20 5.68
CA LEU A 226 0.59 -0.75 5.27
C LEU A 226 1.63 -0.11 4.34
N SER A 227 1.69 1.21 4.25
CA SER A 227 2.51 1.92 3.27
C SER A 227 4.00 1.70 3.44
N LEU A 228 4.53 1.69 4.68
CA LEU A 228 5.97 1.51 4.88
C LEU A 228 6.46 0.15 4.39
N PRO A 229 5.87 -1.00 4.80
CA PRO A 229 6.31 -2.30 4.31
C PRO A 229 6.05 -2.50 2.80
N VAL A 230 5.02 -1.87 2.23
CA VAL A 230 4.80 -1.88 0.77
C VAL A 230 5.92 -1.13 0.04
N ALA A 231 6.32 0.03 0.54
CA ALA A 231 7.41 0.81 -0.02
C ALA A 231 8.77 0.09 0.12
N ASP A 232 9.02 -0.54 1.28
CA ASP A 232 10.22 -1.37 1.47
C ASP A 232 10.28 -2.52 0.48
N ARG A 233 9.15 -3.20 0.28
CA ARG A 233 9.11 -4.29 -0.70
C ARG A 233 9.30 -3.79 -2.14
N ALA A 234 8.83 -2.60 -2.50
CA ALA A 234 9.12 -2.00 -3.79
C ALA A 234 10.63 -1.77 -4.00
N MET A 235 11.35 -1.30 -2.96
CA MET A 235 12.81 -1.18 -3.00
C MET A 235 13.49 -2.54 -3.17
N LEU A 236 13.05 -3.57 -2.42
CA LEU A 236 13.60 -4.93 -2.43
C LEU A 236 13.43 -5.66 -3.78
N HIS A 237 12.50 -5.22 -4.60
CA HIS A 237 12.22 -5.78 -5.91
C HIS A 237 12.59 -4.87 -7.09
N ALA A 238 13.31 -3.76 -6.82
CA ALA A 238 13.67 -2.81 -7.85
C ALA A 238 14.76 -3.34 -8.82
N ASP A 239 15.50 -4.36 -8.43
CA ASP A 239 16.46 -5.07 -9.26
C ASP A 239 15.82 -6.20 -10.11
N ASN A 240 14.62 -6.66 -9.73
CA ASN A 240 13.91 -7.79 -10.33
C ASN A 240 14.85 -9.00 -10.51
N ALA A 241 15.06 -9.45 -11.76
CA ALA A 241 15.90 -10.61 -12.13
C ALA A 241 17.29 -10.20 -12.67
N TYR A 242 17.69 -8.95 -12.46
CA TYR A 242 18.89 -8.41 -13.07
C TYR A 242 20.04 -8.24 -12.07
N ASP A 243 21.24 -8.55 -12.55
CA ASP A 243 22.49 -8.30 -11.83
C ASP A 243 22.88 -6.82 -11.98
N LEU A 244 22.63 -6.05 -10.92
CA LEU A 244 22.88 -4.61 -10.85
C LEU A 244 23.96 -4.33 -9.79
N PRO A 245 25.24 -4.41 -10.13
CA PRO A 245 26.34 -4.35 -9.15
C PRO A 245 26.47 -3.00 -8.45
N ASN A 246 25.97 -1.93 -9.06
CA ASN A 246 25.99 -0.58 -8.48
C ASN A 246 24.60 0.02 -8.56
N ILE A 247 23.85 -0.11 -7.48
CA ILE A 247 22.48 0.37 -7.38
C ILE A 247 22.30 1.27 -6.16
N ARG A 248 21.58 2.37 -6.33
CA ARG A 248 21.06 3.20 -5.24
C ARG A 248 19.56 3.40 -5.42
N ILE A 249 18.81 3.26 -4.36
CA ILE A 249 17.37 3.45 -4.35
C ILE A 249 17.03 4.41 -3.20
N GLU A 250 16.42 5.52 -3.55
CA GLU A 250 15.90 6.52 -2.62
C GLU A 250 14.38 6.46 -2.65
N SER A 251 13.72 6.20 -1.52
CA SER A 251 12.28 6.01 -1.43
C SER A 251 11.64 7.01 -0.48
N HIS A 252 10.70 7.79 -1.02
CA HIS A 252 9.89 8.78 -0.30
C HIS A 252 8.48 8.23 -0.07
N ARG A 253 8.04 8.15 1.19
CA ARG A 253 6.70 7.74 1.61
C ARG A 253 5.91 8.99 1.94
N LEU A 254 5.20 9.52 0.94
CA LEU A 254 4.56 10.83 0.97
C LEU A 254 3.18 10.76 1.60
N LYS A 255 2.92 11.63 2.57
CA LYS A 255 1.62 11.82 3.18
C LYS A 255 0.81 12.83 2.36
N THR A 256 -0.39 12.44 1.94
CA THR A 256 -1.22 13.21 1.03
C THR A 256 -2.70 13.17 1.45
N ASN A 257 -3.51 14.12 0.96
CA ASN A 257 -4.92 14.20 1.29
C ASN A 257 -5.78 13.28 0.41
N HIS A 258 -5.41 11.98 0.39
CA HIS A 258 -6.18 10.89 -0.21
C HIS A 258 -6.52 9.86 0.87
N GLN A 259 -7.45 8.95 0.57
CA GLN A 259 -7.64 7.77 1.40
C GLN A 259 -6.31 7.01 1.53
N SER A 260 -6.09 6.43 2.71
CA SER A 260 -4.84 5.73 3.01
C SER A 260 -4.65 4.55 2.07
N ALA A 261 -3.58 4.58 1.27
CA ALA A 261 -3.28 3.47 0.39
C ALA A 261 -2.95 2.21 1.20
N THR A 262 -3.28 1.04 0.67
CA THR A 262 -3.20 -0.22 1.39
C THR A 262 -2.54 -1.33 0.59
N ALA A 263 -2.44 -2.51 1.17
CA ALA A 263 -1.98 -3.71 0.49
C ALA A 263 -2.79 -3.97 -0.79
N TYR A 264 -2.10 -4.31 -1.85
CA TYR A 264 -2.68 -4.82 -3.07
C TYR A 264 -1.77 -5.91 -3.64
N ARG A 265 -2.35 -6.92 -4.27
CA ARG A 265 -1.70 -8.11 -4.84
C ARG A 265 -0.29 -7.83 -5.36
N GLY A 266 0.71 -8.50 -4.74
CA GLY A 266 2.15 -8.27 -4.97
C GLY A 266 2.81 -7.30 -3.98
N PHE A 267 2.04 -6.51 -3.19
CA PHE A 267 2.49 -5.77 -2.00
C PHE A 267 3.75 -4.93 -2.22
N GLY A 268 3.79 -4.08 -3.25
CA GLY A 268 4.95 -3.25 -3.61
C GLY A 268 5.90 -3.88 -4.64
N GLY A 269 5.98 -5.20 -4.73
CA GLY A 269 6.81 -5.88 -5.73
C GLY A 269 6.56 -5.40 -7.16
N PRO A 270 5.30 -5.37 -7.65
CA PRO A 270 5.01 -4.88 -9.00
C PRO A 270 5.48 -3.45 -9.26
N GLN A 271 5.39 -2.56 -8.26
CA GLN A 271 5.84 -1.18 -8.39
C GLN A 271 7.36 -1.06 -8.52
N GLY A 272 8.12 -1.88 -7.77
CA GLY A 272 9.59 -1.94 -7.89
C GLY A 272 10.01 -2.52 -9.24
N MET A 273 9.43 -3.65 -9.63
CA MET A 273 9.78 -4.36 -10.86
C MET A 273 9.51 -3.53 -12.12
N ILE A 274 8.39 -2.81 -12.20
CA ILE A 274 8.04 -2.04 -13.39
C ILE A 274 9.04 -0.92 -13.67
N GLY A 275 9.70 -0.39 -12.63
CA GLY A 275 10.75 0.63 -12.75
C GLY A 275 11.92 0.13 -13.58
N ILE A 276 12.50 -1.00 -13.19
CA ILE A 276 13.65 -1.58 -13.92
C ILE A 276 13.26 -2.11 -15.29
N GLU A 277 12.06 -2.69 -15.44
CA GLU A 277 11.60 -3.13 -16.76
C GLU A 277 11.49 -1.97 -17.75
N ARG A 278 11.02 -0.80 -17.28
CA ARG A 278 11.03 0.43 -18.08
C ARG A 278 12.43 0.89 -18.45
N VAL A 279 13.39 0.76 -17.54
CA VAL A 279 14.80 1.09 -17.81
C VAL A 279 15.36 0.21 -18.92
N MET A 280 15.12 -1.11 -18.88
CA MET A 280 15.58 -2.06 -19.91
C MET A 280 15.05 -1.69 -21.28
N ASP A 281 13.76 -1.36 -21.40
CA ASP A 281 13.16 -0.93 -22.66
C ASP A 281 13.72 0.42 -23.14
N HIS A 282 13.98 1.35 -22.24
CA HIS A 282 14.54 2.66 -22.58
C HIS A 282 15.98 2.55 -23.08
N VAL A 283 16.81 1.75 -22.43
CA VAL A 283 18.19 1.45 -22.88
C VAL A 283 18.17 0.78 -24.25
N ALA A 284 17.30 -0.21 -24.46
CA ALA A 284 17.14 -0.88 -25.75
C ALA A 284 16.76 0.11 -26.85
N HIS A 285 15.81 0.98 -26.60
CA HIS A 285 15.37 2.03 -27.54
C HIS A 285 16.52 2.95 -27.94
N VAL A 286 17.28 3.46 -26.96
CA VAL A 286 18.41 4.38 -27.19
C VAL A 286 19.52 3.72 -28.01
N LEU A 287 19.79 2.43 -27.76
CA LEU A 287 20.80 1.66 -28.50
C LEU A 287 20.32 1.09 -29.84
N GLY A 288 19.01 1.15 -30.13
CA GLY A 288 18.43 0.50 -31.30
C GLY A 288 18.50 -1.03 -31.23
N MET A 289 18.47 -1.60 -30.02
CA MET A 289 18.59 -3.03 -29.75
C MET A 289 17.24 -3.68 -29.46
N ASP A 290 17.16 -4.98 -29.64
CA ASP A 290 16.04 -5.77 -29.14
C ASP A 290 16.01 -5.72 -27.62
N PRO A 291 14.86 -5.35 -26.98
CA PRO A 291 14.70 -5.32 -25.53
C PRO A 291 15.06 -6.64 -24.83
N LEU A 292 14.82 -7.79 -25.46
CA LEU A 292 15.21 -9.09 -24.92
C LEU A 292 16.75 -9.27 -24.91
N ALA A 293 17.45 -8.73 -25.93
CA ALA A 293 18.90 -8.78 -25.97
C ALA A 293 19.51 -7.96 -24.80
N VAL A 294 18.96 -6.78 -24.51
CA VAL A 294 19.37 -5.97 -23.34
C VAL A 294 19.09 -6.72 -22.03
N ARG A 295 17.93 -7.34 -21.88
CA ARG A 295 17.62 -8.13 -20.67
C ARG A 295 18.62 -9.30 -20.48
N ARG A 296 18.92 -10.02 -21.54
CA ARG A 296 19.84 -11.19 -21.49
C ARG A 296 21.23 -10.83 -20.99
N VAL A 297 21.78 -9.69 -21.38
CA VAL A 297 23.12 -9.28 -20.91
C VAL A 297 23.12 -8.80 -19.47
N ASN A 298 21.95 -8.57 -18.88
CA ASN A 298 21.78 -8.10 -17.50
C ASN A 298 21.26 -9.16 -16.53
N TYR A 299 20.91 -10.38 -16.98
CA TYR A 299 20.54 -11.44 -16.05
C TYR A 299 21.72 -11.85 -15.19
N TYR A 300 21.44 -12.39 -14.01
CA TYR A 300 22.46 -13.08 -13.21
C TYR A 300 23.12 -14.17 -14.05
N GLU A 301 24.46 -14.22 -14.06
CA GLU A 301 25.17 -15.32 -14.69
C GLU A 301 24.90 -16.60 -13.91
N GLU A 302 24.58 -17.70 -14.62
CA GLU A 302 24.62 -19.01 -14.02
C GLU A 302 26.05 -19.25 -13.53
N ALA A 303 26.22 -19.60 -12.25
CA ALA A 303 27.51 -19.93 -11.70
C ALA A 303 28.09 -21.08 -12.51
N LYS A 304 29.09 -20.79 -13.32
CA LYS A 304 29.77 -21.81 -14.14
C LYS A 304 30.28 -22.93 -13.23
N GLY A 305 29.59 -24.07 -13.22
CA GLY A 305 30.07 -25.31 -12.60
C GLY A 305 29.48 -25.67 -11.24
N LEU A 306 28.44 -25.01 -10.76
CA LEU A 306 27.72 -25.46 -9.56
C LEU A 306 26.34 -25.97 -9.95
N SER A 307 26.17 -27.30 -9.91
CA SER A 307 24.89 -27.95 -9.63
C SER A 307 24.55 -27.69 -8.16
N ALA A 308 24.51 -26.43 -7.74
CA ALA A 308 24.13 -26.08 -6.41
C ALA A 308 22.60 -25.92 -6.36
N PRO A 309 21.94 -26.42 -5.31
CA PRO A 309 20.54 -26.08 -5.07
C PRO A 309 20.40 -24.58 -5.04
N SER A 310 19.27 -24.07 -5.53
CA SER A 310 18.91 -22.65 -5.48
C SER A 310 19.27 -22.09 -4.11
N PRO A 311 19.96 -20.93 -4.02
CA PRO A 311 20.36 -20.37 -2.73
C PRO A 311 19.14 -20.24 -1.83
N SER A 312 19.28 -20.59 -0.57
CA SER A 312 18.20 -20.47 0.40
C SER A 312 17.77 -18.99 0.55
N PRO A 313 16.53 -18.71 0.95
CA PRO A 313 16.09 -17.34 1.20
C PRO A 313 17.03 -16.54 2.14
N GLU A 314 17.75 -17.25 3.03
CA GLU A 314 18.74 -16.66 3.94
C GLU A 314 20.05 -16.26 3.23
N GLU A 315 20.49 -17.06 2.25
CA GLU A 315 21.69 -16.73 1.47
C GLU A 315 21.46 -15.57 0.51
N VAL A 316 20.27 -15.49 -0.11
CA VAL A 316 19.84 -14.33 -0.91
C VAL A 316 19.75 -13.08 -0.06
N SER A 317 19.28 -13.21 1.18
CA SER A 317 19.22 -12.10 2.13
C SER A 317 20.61 -11.59 2.56
N ARG A 318 21.59 -12.48 2.73
CA ARG A 318 22.97 -12.12 3.08
C ARG A 318 23.75 -11.46 1.94
N GLN A 319 23.42 -11.75 0.69
CA GLN A 319 24.02 -11.07 -0.47
C GLN A 319 23.42 -9.67 -0.72
N LYS A 320 22.25 -9.39 -0.16
CA LYS A 320 21.55 -8.09 -0.25
C LYS A 320 21.80 -7.16 0.96
N MET A 321 22.58 -7.58 1.95
CA MET A 321 23.09 -6.77 3.05
C MET A 321 24.53 -6.37 2.80
#